data_92cfb48ef55500b1eb90e7ea42695875
#
_entry.id   92cfb48ef55500b1eb90e7ea42695875
#
_cell.length_a   1.000
_cell.length_b   1.000
_cell.length_c   1.000
_cell.angle_alpha   90.00
_cell.angle_beta   90.00
_cell.angle_gamma   90.00
#
_symmetry.space_group_name_H-M   'P 1'
#
loop_
_entity.id
_entity.type
_entity.pdbx_description
1 polymer ?
#
loop_
_entity_poly.entity_id
_entity_poly.type
_entity_poly.pdbx_seq_one_letter_code
_entity_poly.pdbx_strand_id
1 'polypeptide(L)'
;MAAAISFHEGMEPQTIKEVYERPDRLQWEEAMKEEIEKLIRRSTWRIVLKPEGVNIVGSKWVFHLKKDANGNVTSHRARLVAQGFTQIHGIDFDDTFAPIAQMVSIRTVLVLAARHDWEIHQVDIKSAYLYGELNEDEVIHMRPPPGEIKICSDKHVLRLQKALYGLKQSGRRWYQVLRKILGEIGLT
;
A
#
# COMPACT_ATOMS: atom_id res chain seq x y z
N MET A 1 -16.05 0.12 -36.36
CA MET A 1 -14.75 0.81 -36.27
C MET A 1 -14.33 0.77 -34.80
N ALA A 2 -13.37 -0.08 -34.45
CA ALA A 2 -12.78 -0.07 -33.13
C ALA A 2 -11.87 1.15 -33.05
N ALA A 3 -12.15 2.07 -32.11
CA ALA A 3 -11.25 3.17 -31.82
C ALA A 3 -9.95 2.54 -31.29
N ALA A 4 -8.88 2.65 -32.07
CA ALA A 4 -7.54 2.29 -31.61
C ALA A 4 -7.22 3.21 -30.42
N ILE A 5 -7.25 2.67 -29.21
CA ILE A 5 -6.74 3.35 -28.03
C ILE A 5 -5.25 3.47 -28.25
N SER A 6 -4.79 4.65 -28.66
CA SER A 6 -3.36 4.94 -28.74
C SER A 6 -2.84 5.02 -27.30
N PHE A 7 -2.25 3.93 -26.82
CA PHE A 7 -1.52 3.95 -25.56
C PHE A 7 -0.30 4.85 -25.75
N HIS A 8 -0.28 5.97 -25.06
CA HIS A 8 0.91 6.81 -25.03
C HIS A 8 1.99 6.08 -24.21
N GLU A 9 3.11 5.80 -24.85
CA GLU A 9 4.30 5.28 -24.16
C GLU A 9 4.62 6.18 -22.96
N GLY A 10 4.82 5.56 -21.78
CA GLY A 10 5.14 6.27 -20.54
C GLY A 10 3.95 6.77 -19.72
N MET A 11 2.69 6.45 -20.08
CA MET A 11 1.53 6.66 -19.21
C MET A 11 1.26 5.44 -18.34
N GLU A 12 0.86 5.68 -17.10
CA GLU A 12 0.51 4.62 -16.14
C GLU A 12 -0.91 4.10 -16.42
N PRO A 13 -1.11 2.76 -16.49
CA PRO A 13 -2.45 2.21 -16.63
C PRO A 13 -3.29 2.52 -15.38
N GLN A 14 -4.55 2.85 -15.58
CA GLN A 14 -5.48 3.16 -14.49
C GLN A 14 -6.26 1.92 -14.04
N THR A 15 -6.37 0.93 -14.92
CA THR A 15 -7.12 -0.29 -14.68
C THR A 15 -6.33 -1.53 -15.11
N ILE A 16 -6.67 -2.68 -14.53
CA ILE A 16 -6.08 -3.96 -14.94
C ILE A 16 -6.45 -4.33 -16.39
N LYS A 17 -7.59 -3.89 -16.88
CA LYS A 17 -7.99 -4.11 -18.29
C LYS A 17 -7.01 -3.42 -19.23
N GLU A 18 -6.67 -2.17 -18.93
CA GLU A 18 -5.66 -1.44 -19.69
C GLU A 18 -4.31 -2.15 -19.68
N VAL A 19 -3.89 -2.73 -18.54
CA VAL A 19 -2.65 -3.52 -18.46
C VAL A 19 -2.64 -4.63 -19.51
N TYR A 20 -3.73 -5.40 -19.63
CA TYR A 20 -3.81 -6.54 -20.53
C TYR A 20 -3.82 -6.16 -22.02
N GLU A 21 -4.16 -4.92 -22.34
CA GLU A 21 -4.21 -4.39 -23.70
C GLU A 21 -2.89 -3.70 -24.12
N ARG A 22 -1.91 -3.59 -23.21
CA ARG A 22 -0.66 -2.85 -23.42
C ARG A 22 0.48 -3.70 -23.96
N PRO A 23 1.40 -3.12 -24.75
CA PRO A 23 2.62 -3.81 -25.19
C PRO A 23 3.54 -4.23 -24.03
N ASP A 24 3.56 -3.45 -22.94
CA ASP A 24 4.36 -3.70 -21.73
C ASP A 24 3.60 -4.54 -20.67
N ARG A 25 2.60 -5.34 -21.10
CA ARG A 25 1.79 -6.22 -20.24
C ARG A 25 2.63 -7.11 -19.35
N LEU A 26 3.63 -7.78 -19.91
CA LEU A 26 4.46 -8.76 -19.19
C LEU A 26 5.22 -8.11 -18.01
N GLN A 27 5.70 -6.88 -18.18
CA GLN A 27 6.39 -6.14 -17.12
C GLN A 27 5.42 -5.78 -15.97
N TRP A 28 4.17 -5.46 -16.30
CA TRP A 28 3.15 -5.20 -15.29
C TRP A 28 2.71 -6.47 -14.55
N GLU A 29 2.56 -7.59 -15.26
CA GLU A 29 2.24 -8.88 -14.66
C GLU A 29 3.33 -9.33 -13.69
N GLU A 30 4.60 -9.17 -14.05
CA GLU A 30 5.72 -9.45 -13.14
C GLU A 30 5.69 -8.54 -11.91
N ALA A 31 5.47 -7.23 -12.09
CA ALA A 31 5.35 -6.29 -10.97
C ALA A 31 4.17 -6.64 -10.02
N MET A 32 3.03 -7.09 -10.57
CA MET A 32 1.90 -7.56 -9.76
C MET A 32 2.24 -8.84 -8.99
N LYS A 33 2.94 -9.79 -9.63
CA LYS A 33 3.38 -11.04 -9.02
C LYS A 33 4.36 -10.78 -7.87
N GLU A 34 5.36 -9.93 -8.09
CA GLU A 34 6.31 -9.50 -7.05
C GLU A 34 5.60 -8.89 -5.83
N GLU A 35 4.58 -8.05 -6.06
CA GLU A 35 3.79 -7.44 -4.97
C GLU A 35 3.03 -8.51 -4.18
N ILE A 36 2.35 -9.46 -4.84
CA ILE A 36 1.63 -10.56 -4.18
C ILE A 36 2.59 -11.42 -3.35
N GLU A 37 3.73 -11.83 -3.93
CA GLU A 37 4.73 -12.62 -3.22
C GLU A 37 5.29 -11.90 -2.00
N LYS A 38 5.53 -10.59 -2.11
CA LYS A 38 5.94 -9.75 -0.98
C LYS A 38 4.90 -9.75 0.14
N LEU A 39 3.63 -9.59 -0.21
CA LEU A 39 2.52 -9.56 0.76
C LEU A 39 2.34 -10.93 1.44
N ILE A 40 2.49 -12.02 0.70
CA ILE A 40 2.44 -13.39 1.23
C ILE A 40 3.63 -13.63 2.18
N ARG A 41 4.86 -13.32 1.77
CA ARG A 41 6.06 -13.45 2.63
C ARG A 41 5.95 -12.69 3.95
N ARG A 42 5.20 -11.58 3.96
CA ARG A 42 4.95 -10.78 5.17
C ARG A 42 3.75 -11.27 5.97
N SER A 43 3.09 -12.35 5.57
CA SER A 43 1.88 -12.86 6.22
C SER A 43 0.81 -11.77 6.39
N THR A 44 0.57 -10.99 5.32
CA THR A 44 -0.33 -9.82 5.36
C THR A 44 -1.78 -10.23 5.57
N TRP A 45 -2.16 -11.44 5.16
CA TRP A 45 -3.52 -11.99 5.30
C TRP A 45 -3.53 -13.50 5.49
N ARG A 46 -4.69 -14.00 5.89
CA ARG A 46 -5.06 -15.42 5.78
C ARG A 46 -6.23 -15.57 4.81
N ILE A 47 -6.24 -16.67 4.06
CA ILE A 47 -7.36 -17.02 3.18
C ILE A 47 -8.41 -17.72 4.06
N VAL A 48 -9.65 -17.18 4.07
CA VAL A 48 -10.76 -17.72 4.85
C VAL A 48 -11.98 -17.86 3.97
N LEU A 49 -12.91 -18.76 4.34
CA LEU A 49 -14.21 -18.79 3.71
C LEU A 49 -14.90 -17.44 3.91
N LYS A 50 -15.60 -16.98 2.88
CA LYS A 50 -16.34 -15.72 2.92
C LYS A 50 -17.42 -15.81 3.99
N PRO A 51 -17.33 -15.04 5.08
CA PRO A 51 -18.36 -15.05 6.12
C PRO A 51 -19.61 -14.31 5.63
N GLU A 52 -20.74 -14.72 6.17
CA GLU A 52 -22.04 -14.08 5.87
C GLU A 52 -22.24 -12.84 6.76
N GLY A 53 -22.95 -11.84 6.23
CA GLY A 53 -23.35 -10.66 7.00
C GLY A 53 -22.22 -9.69 7.38
N VAL A 54 -21.01 -9.87 6.88
CA VAL A 54 -19.87 -8.97 7.17
C VAL A 54 -19.54 -8.05 6.00
N ASN A 55 -19.00 -6.88 6.31
CA ASN A 55 -18.48 -5.99 5.29
C ASN A 55 -17.22 -6.60 4.65
N ILE A 56 -17.14 -6.52 3.31
CA ILE A 56 -15.98 -6.99 2.57
C ILE A 56 -15.38 -5.82 1.79
N VAL A 57 -14.24 -5.35 2.26
CA VAL A 57 -13.51 -4.25 1.67
C VAL A 57 -13.02 -4.63 0.28
N GLY A 58 -13.19 -3.76 -0.68
CA GLY A 58 -12.68 -3.97 -2.04
C GLY A 58 -11.15 -3.90 -2.09
N SER A 59 -10.58 -4.41 -3.18
CA SER A 59 -9.16 -4.24 -3.51
C SER A 59 -9.01 -3.67 -4.91
N LYS A 60 -7.89 -2.98 -5.16
CA LYS A 60 -7.53 -2.51 -6.51
C LYS A 60 -6.01 -2.49 -6.68
N TRP A 61 -5.60 -2.54 -7.93
CA TRP A 61 -4.22 -2.27 -8.31
C TRP A 61 -4.00 -0.76 -8.48
N VAL A 62 -2.82 -0.31 -8.07
CA VAL A 62 -2.26 1.01 -8.37
C VAL A 62 -0.93 0.79 -9.06
N PHE A 63 -0.82 1.29 -10.28
CA PHE A 63 0.34 1.13 -11.14
C PHE A 63 1.16 2.41 -11.12
N HIS A 64 2.47 2.29 -11.16
CA HIS A 64 3.39 3.41 -11.19
C HIS A 64 4.64 3.09 -11.99
N LEU A 65 5.05 4.00 -12.87
CA LEU A 65 6.29 3.91 -13.63
C LEU A 65 7.39 4.73 -12.95
N LYS A 66 8.50 4.08 -12.64
CA LYS A 66 9.72 4.82 -12.31
C LYS A 66 10.40 5.25 -13.60
N LYS A 67 10.82 6.51 -13.61
CA LYS A 67 11.57 7.10 -14.72
C LYS A 67 12.91 7.62 -14.22
N ASP A 68 13.93 7.60 -15.08
CA ASP A 68 15.20 8.25 -14.85
C ASP A 68 15.11 9.77 -15.06
N ALA A 69 16.24 10.48 -14.89
CA ALA A 69 16.31 11.92 -15.09
C ALA A 69 16.04 12.34 -16.57
N ASN A 70 16.15 11.42 -17.51
CA ASN A 70 15.92 11.65 -18.95
C ASN A 70 14.48 11.32 -19.35
N GLY A 71 13.64 10.82 -18.40
CA GLY A 71 12.27 10.44 -18.65
C GLY A 71 12.07 8.99 -19.10
N ASN A 72 13.15 8.19 -19.24
CA ASN A 72 13.04 6.79 -19.64
C ASN A 72 12.49 5.94 -18.50
N VAL A 73 11.62 4.97 -18.84
CA VAL A 73 11.07 4.04 -17.87
C VAL A 73 12.16 3.08 -17.38
N THR A 74 12.42 3.08 -16.08
CA THR A 74 13.41 2.21 -15.44
C THR A 74 12.80 1.01 -14.73
N SER A 75 11.56 1.11 -14.26
CA SER A 75 10.84 -0.04 -13.67
C SER A 75 9.33 0.19 -13.61
N HIS A 76 8.60 -0.92 -13.70
CA HIS A 76 7.17 -1.01 -13.47
C HIS A 76 6.92 -1.35 -12.00
N ARG A 77 5.93 -0.72 -11.39
CA ARG A 77 5.55 -0.99 -10.01
C ARG A 77 4.04 -1.18 -9.92
N ALA A 78 3.62 -2.27 -9.32
CA ALA A 78 2.23 -2.50 -8.97
C ALA A 78 2.09 -2.55 -7.44
N ARG A 79 1.03 -1.95 -6.90
CA ARG A 79 0.67 -2.04 -5.49
C ARG A 79 -0.76 -2.52 -5.37
N LEU A 80 -0.97 -3.53 -4.54
CA LEU A 80 -2.31 -3.92 -4.13
C LEU A 80 -2.78 -2.97 -3.01
N VAL A 81 -3.92 -2.33 -3.22
CA VAL A 81 -4.45 -1.30 -2.32
C VAL A 81 -5.86 -1.68 -1.91
N ALA A 82 -6.15 -1.61 -0.62
CA ALA A 82 -7.50 -1.76 -0.11
C ALA A 82 -8.36 -0.52 -0.47
N GLN A 83 -9.63 -0.74 -0.78
CA GLN A 83 -10.58 0.35 -1.03
C GLN A 83 -11.20 0.82 0.29
N GLY A 84 -10.41 1.49 1.13
CA GLY A 84 -10.79 1.92 2.47
C GLY A 84 -12.01 2.85 2.54
N PHE A 85 -12.44 3.42 1.41
CA PHE A 85 -13.68 4.18 1.34
C PHE A 85 -14.93 3.29 1.54
N THR A 86 -14.79 1.97 1.41
CA THR A 86 -15.87 0.99 1.69
C THR A 86 -15.86 0.49 3.13
N GLN A 87 -14.87 0.92 3.95
CA GLN A 87 -14.83 0.59 5.37
C GLN A 87 -15.91 1.34 6.15
N ILE A 88 -16.52 0.66 7.11
CA ILE A 88 -17.58 1.17 7.97
C ILE A 88 -16.97 1.50 9.34
N HIS A 89 -17.15 2.77 9.78
CA HIS A 89 -16.73 3.20 11.13
C HIS A 89 -17.48 2.43 12.21
N GLY A 90 -16.77 2.04 13.27
CA GLY A 90 -17.33 1.22 14.37
C GLY A 90 -17.45 -0.28 14.05
N ILE A 91 -17.08 -0.71 12.80
CA ILE A 91 -17.04 -2.12 12.38
C ILE A 91 -15.65 -2.49 11.88
N ASP A 92 -15.15 -1.77 10.86
CA ASP A 92 -13.86 -2.07 10.22
C ASP A 92 -12.72 -1.23 10.80
N PHE A 93 -13.02 -0.11 11.43
CA PHE A 93 -12.05 0.79 12.07
C PHE A 93 -12.77 1.73 13.05
N ASP A 94 -12.05 2.17 14.06
CA ASP A 94 -12.49 3.24 14.96
C ASP A 94 -11.65 4.50 14.74
N ASP A 95 -10.40 4.46 15.16
CA ASP A 95 -9.47 5.55 15.11
C ASP A 95 -8.54 5.50 13.89
N THR A 96 -8.37 6.66 13.25
CA THR A 96 -7.49 6.79 12.07
C THR A 96 -6.37 7.79 12.27
N PHE A 97 -6.36 8.51 13.40
CA PHE A 97 -5.38 9.58 13.62
C PHE A 97 -3.94 9.05 13.58
N ALA A 98 -3.14 9.66 12.73
CA ALA A 98 -1.70 9.48 12.67
C ALA A 98 -1.06 10.88 12.54
N PRO A 99 -0.11 11.26 13.42
CA PRO A 99 0.55 12.55 13.31
C PRO A 99 1.39 12.60 12.04
N ILE A 100 1.35 13.74 11.36
CA ILE A 100 2.19 14.04 10.19
C ILE A 100 3.08 15.21 10.55
N ALA A 101 4.38 15.07 10.31
CA ALA A 101 5.33 16.17 10.54
C ALA A 101 4.97 17.37 9.65
N GLN A 102 4.81 18.53 10.27
CA GLN A 102 4.57 19.77 9.54
C GLN A 102 5.88 20.22 8.86
N MET A 103 5.76 20.81 7.67
CA MET A 103 6.92 21.32 6.93
C MET A 103 7.73 22.36 7.73
N VAL A 104 7.05 23.15 8.57
CA VAL A 104 7.70 24.11 9.47
C VAL A 104 8.63 23.40 10.45
N SER A 105 8.19 22.30 11.07
CA SER A 105 9.02 21.52 12.00
C SER A 105 10.26 20.95 11.30
N ILE A 106 10.09 20.39 10.09
CA ILE A 106 11.19 19.87 9.30
C ILE A 106 12.20 20.99 9.00
N ARG A 107 11.74 22.16 8.52
CA ARG A 107 12.60 23.31 8.22
C ARG A 107 13.32 23.83 9.48
N THR A 108 12.65 23.88 10.62
CA THR A 108 13.26 24.30 11.89
C THR A 108 14.41 23.37 12.28
N VAL A 109 14.22 22.04 12.19
CA VAL A 109 15.28 21.06 12.46
C VAL A 109 16.47 21.25 11.50
N LEU A 110 16.21 21.45 10.21
CA LEU A 110 17.26 21.69 9.20
C LEU A 110 18.07 22.97 9.51
N VAL A 111 17.40 24.07 9.91
CA VAL A 111 18.07 25.33 10.27
C VAL A 111 18.92 25.16 11.53
N LEU A 112 18.40 24.48 12.54
CA LEU A 112 19.16 24.22 13.78
C LEU A 112 20.37 23.32 13.50
N ALA A 113 20.20 22.27 12.71
CA ALA A 113 21.28 21.38 12.32
C ALA A 113 22.41 22.14 11.56
N ALA A 114 22.03 22.99 10.60
CA ALA A 114 22.99 23.83 9.87
C ALA A 114 23.72 24.84 10.79
N ARG A 115 22.99 25.41 11.78
CA ARG A 115 23.58 26.36 12.73
C ARG A 115 24.59 25.72 13.70
N HIS A 116 24.33 24.48 14.09
CA HIS A 116 25.12 23.74 15.08
C HIS A 116 26.06 22.71 14.48
N ASP A 117 26.15 22.66 13.14
CA ASP A 117 26.97 21.70 12.39
C ASP A 117 26.64 20.23 12.73
N TRP A 118 25.33 19.93 12.86
CA TRP A 118 24.87 18.58 13.15
C TRP A 118 24.75 17.75 11.88
N GLU A 119 25.13 16.47 11.98
CA GLU A 119 24.86 15.52 10.91
C GLU A 119 23.36 15.21 10.82
N ILE A 120 22.85 15.12 9.59
CA ILE A 120 21.45 14.77 9.31
C ILE A 120 21.39 13.47 8.54
N HIS A 121 20.67 12.50 9.06
CA HIS A 121 20.39 11.24 8.39
C HIS A 121 18.94 11.18 7.98
N GLN A 122 18.69 10.81 6.71
CA GLN A 122 17.35 10.56 6.20
C GLN A 122 17.19 9.08 5.88
N VAL A 123 16.13 8.46 6.37
CA VAL A 123 15.80 7.07 6.10
C VAL A 123 14.42 6.94 5.47
N ASP A 124 14.27 6.01 4.52
CA ASP A 124 12.99 5.65 3.92
C ASP A 124 12.64 4.21 4.31
N ILE A 125 11.46 4.03 4.89
CA ILE A 125 11.00 2.71 5.33
C ILE A 125 10.16 2.06 4.22
N LYS A 126 10.75 1.08 3.55
CA LYS A 126 10.05 0.33 2.49
C LYS A 126 8.83 -0.41 3.03
N SER A 127 7.67 -0.17 2.40
CA SER A 127 6.39 -0.82 2.76
C SER A 127 6.01 -0.63 4.23
N ALA A 128 6.16 0.58 4.74
CA ALA A 128 5.99 0.96 6.15
C ALA A 128 4.69 0.41 6.77
N TYR A 129 3.56 0.52 6.09
CA TYR A 129 2.28 0.03 6.61
C TYR A 129 2.25 -1.48 6.92
N LEU A 130 3.00 -2.29 6.17
CA LEU A 130 3.05 -3.75 6.39
C LEU A 130 3.76 -4.18 7.67
N TYR A 131 4.32 -3.26 8.44
CA TYR A 131 4.82 -3.51 9.79
C TYR A 131 3.74 -3.32 10.85
N GLY A 132 2.67 -2.56 10.54
CA GLY A 132 1.54 -2.36 11.43
C GLY A 132 0.66 -3.60 11.47
N GLU A 133 0.57 -4.26 12.62
CA GLU A 133 -0.37 -5.35 12.85
C GLU A 133 -1.76 -4.78 13.14
N LEU A 134 -2.80 -5.44 12.64
CA LEU A 134 -4.17 -5.15 13.03
C LEU A 134 -4.44 -5.78 14.39
N ASN A 135 -5.23 -5.12 15.23
CA ASN A 135 -5.62 -5.68 16.51
C ASN A 135 -6.59 -6.87 16.30
N GLU A 136 -6.76 -7.69 17.34
CA GLU A 136 -7.67 -8.84 17.28
C GLU A 136 -9.13 -8.46 17.04
N ASP A 137 -9.54 -7.28 17.52
CA ASP A 137 -10.85 -6.66 17.32
C ASP A 137 -11.04 -6.02 15.95
N GLU A 138 -9.96 -5.70 15.24
CA GLU A 138 -10.00 -5.18 13.86
C GLU A 138 -10.07 -6.29 12.82
N VAL A 139 -11.21 -6.91 12.69
CA VAL A 139 -11.42 -8.00 11.73
C VAL A 139 -11.82 -7.46 10.36
N ILE A 140 -10.85 -7.33 9.47
CA ILE A 140 -11.08 -6.83 8.11
C ILE A 140 -11.02 -7.97 7.10
N HIS A 141 -12.10 -8.13 6.35
CA HIS A 141 -12.16 -9.03 5.20
C HIS A 141 -12.04 -8.23 3.91
N MET A 142 -11.11 -8.63 3.04
CA MET A 142 -10.84 -7.95 1.78
C MET A 142 -11.05 -8.91 0.61
N ARG A 143 -11.59 -8.41 -0.49
CA ARG A 143 -11.67 -9.16 -1.75
C ARG A 143 -10.27 -9.46 -2.27
N PRO A 144 -10.04 -10.65 -2.87
CA PRO A 144 -8.82 -10.93 -3.61
C PRO A 144 -8.54 -9.86 -4.68
N PRO A 145 -7.27 -9.67 -5.09
CA PRO A 145 -6.94 -8.72 -6.14
C PRO A 145 -7.68 -9.05 -7.44
N PRO A 146 -8.14 -8.04 -8.18
CA PRO A 146 -8.75 -8.25 -9.48
C PRO A 146 -7.71 -8.72 -10.51
N GLY A 147 -8.15 -9.51 -11.50
CA GLY A 147 -7.33 -9.98 -12.61
C GLY A 147 -7.10 -11.48 -12.63
N GLU A 148 -6.13 -11.91 -13.46
CA GLU A 148 -5.84 -13.32 -13.70
C GLU A 148 -5.03 -13.98 -12.57
N ILE A 149 -4.38 -13.20 -11.69
CA ILE A 149 -3.63 -13.73 -10.54
C ILE A 149 -4.60 -14.21 -9.47
N LYS A 150 -4.97 -15.48 -9.53
CA LYS A 150 -5.86 -16.11 -8.56
C LYS A 150 -5.08 -16.61 -7.34
N ILE A 151 -5.32 -16.01 -6.18
CA ILE A 151 -4.74 -16.43 -4.90
C ILE A 151 -5.68 -17.32 -4.07
N CYS A 152 -6.97 -17.33 -4.40
CA CYS A 152 -7.97 -18.20 -3.78
C CYS A 152 -9.22 -18.33 -4.67
N SER A 153 -10.16 -19.20 -4.31
CA SER A 153 -11.43 -19.34 -5.02
C SER A 153 -12.42 -18.23 -4.66
N ASP A 154 -13.47 -18.05 -5.47
CA ASP A 154 -14.52 -17.03 -5.29
C ASP A 154 -15.32 -17.17 -3.98
N LYS A 155 -15.24 -18.34 -3.34
CA LYS A 155 -15.85 -18.61 -2.02
C LYS A 155 -15.00 -18.10 -0.86
N HIS A 156 -13.79 -17.59 -1.13
CA HIS A 156 -12.85 -17.15 -0.12
C HIS A 156 -12.61 -15.65 -0.20
N VAL A 157 -12.18 -15.10 0.92
CA VAL A 157 -11.72 -13.73 1.08
C VAL A 157 -10.42 -13.70 1.85
N LEU A 158 -9.77 -12.55 1.85
CA LEU A 158 -8.54 -12.31 2.58
C LEU A 158 -8.88 -11.68 3.92
N ARG A 159 -8.69 -12.39 5.02
CA ARG A 159 -8.72 -11.80 6.37
C ARG A 159 -7.36 -11.14 6.61
N LEU A 160 -7.35 -9.82 6.66
CA LEU A 160 -6.12 -9.06 6.87
C LEU A 160 -5.58 -9.28 8.29
N GLN A 161 -4.26 -9.39 8.40
CA GLN A 161 -3.52 -9.48 9.66
C GLN A 161 -2.65 -8.25 9.89
N LYS A 162 -2.31 -7.55 8.79
CA LYS A 162 -1.49 -6.34 8.81
C LYS A 162 -2.15 -5.21 8.05
N ALA A 163 -1.79 -4.00 8.44
CA ALA A 163 -2.20 -2.81 7.72
C ALA A 163 -1.70 -2.84 6.27
N LEU A 164 -2.58 -2.45 5.36
CA LEU A 164 -2.32 -2.40 3.92
C LEU A 164 -2.58 -0.99 3.41
N TYR A 165 -1.90 -0.61 2.33
CA TYR A 165 -2.19 0.67 1.65
C TYR A 165 -3.69 0.78 1.35
N GLY A 166 -4.24 1.97 1.62
CA GLY A 166 -5.64 2.28 1.38
C GLY A 166 -6.60 2.02 2.53
N LEU A 167 -6.24 1.26 3.57
CA LEU A 167 -7.06 1.18 4.78
C LEU A 167 -6.98 2.49 5.57
N LYS A 168 -8.08 2.87 6.20
CA LYS A 168 -8.19 4.12 6.97
C LYS A 168 -7.24 4.17 8.15
N GLN A 169 -7.05 3.06 8.88
CA GLN A 169 -6.19 2.96 10.07
C GLN A 169 -4.72 2.65 9.78
N SER A 170 -4.31 2.43 8.53
CA SER A 170 -2.93 2.02 8.21
C SER A 170 -1.88 3.02 8.68
N GLY A 171 -2.13 4.32 8.56
CA GLY A 171 -1.25 5.37 9.06
C GLY A 171 -1.07 5.28 10.57
N ARG A 172 -2.18 5.10 11.32
CA ARG A 172 -2.17 4.96 12.78
C ARG A 172 -1.38 3.72 13.21
N ARG A 173 -1.61 2.56 12.58
CA ARG A 173 -0.90 1.31 12.91
C ARG A 173 0.61 1.44 12.68
N TRP A 174 1.00 2.04 11.57
CA TRP A 174 2.40 2.34 11.32
C TRP A 174 2.99 3.31 12.35
N TYR A 175 2.29 4.38 12.67
CA TYR A 175 2.74 5.33 13.69
C TYR A 175 2.99 4.68 15.04
N GLN A 176 2.11 3.76 15.47
CA GLN A 176 2.28 3.03 16.73
C GLN A 176 3.56 2.17 16.72
N VAL A 177 3.83 1.47 15.60
CA VAL A 177 5.07 0.70 15.43
C VAL A 177 6.30 1.61 15.45
N LEU A 178 6.28 2.71 14.70
CA LEU A 178 7.39 3.65 14.66
C LEU A 178 7.66 4.24 16.04
N ARG A 179 6.62 4.68 16.75
CA ARG A 179 6.75 5.21 18.12
C ARG A 179 7.36 4.21 19.08
N LYS A 180 6.96 2.94 18.99
CA LYS A 180 7.54 1.86 19.81
C LYS A 180 9.04 1.71 19.53
N ILE A 181 9.43 1.60 18.26
CA ILE A 181 10.84 1.45 17.84
C ILE A 181 11.66 2.66 18.30
N LEU A 182 11.15 3.89 18.11
CA LEU A 182 11.84 5.10 18.54
C LEU A 182 12.00 5.13 20.08
N GLY A 183 10.98 4.71 20.82
CA GLY A 183 11.06 4.60 22.29
C GLY A 183 12.11 3.60 22.77
N GLU A 184 12.28 2.46 22.08
CA GLU A 184 13.29 1.45 22.39
C GLU A 184 14.73 1.97 22.22
N ILE A 185 14.96 2.96 21.36
CA ILE A 185 16.27 3.63 21.17
C ILE A 185 16.37 4.97 21.92
N GLY A 186 15.41 5.26 22.82
CA GLY A 186 15.43 6.46 23.68
C GLY A 186 14.96 7.76 23.03
N LEU A 187 14.31 7.68 21.87
CA LEU A 187 13.69 8.81 21.18
C LEU A 187 12.17 8.83 21.48
N THR A 188 11.72 9.77 22.33
CA THR A 188 10.31 9.90 22.73
C THR A 188 9.77 11.31 22.38
#